data_4ec2dc1b341eb6f89d0425b65b53fbae
#
_entry.id   4ec2dc1b341eb6f89d0425b65b53fbae
#
_cell.length_a   1.000
_cell.length_b   1.000
_cell.length_c   1.000
_cell.angle_alpha   90.00
_cell.angle_beta   90.00
_cell.angle_gamma   90.00
#
_symmetry.space_group_name_H-M   'P 1'
#
loop_
_entity.id
_entity.type
_entity.pdbx_description
1 polymer ?
#
loop_
_entity_poly.entity_id
_entity_poly.type
_entity_poly.pdbx_seq_one_letter_code
_entity_poly.pdbx_strand_id
1 'polypeptide(L)'
;MAAQVTEFVGGGGGVALGVAVHHTAADGLGIWRFLEMWAAAAAGVEVGRVPAGSAPLHDRRLVWFHGDEEIARLFLQQIDPNLPTVTDPALDGRRRLSRRTFTFAASAVQRLKQRLASAANIGTAPSTFAALAAHGWVSIARASGFADDDAPVFAAFLADCRAYMSPPAPDAYAGNCVALCMASLGGSELAGPDGPARALLAVRESVAEAKRDPLRDLARWRTKFAVILAGSPWFPSYGVDFGFGRPARVELASMNHDGEVVLVAGREAGSVQASVSIAAGKMQAFRDVFMAE
;
A
#
# COMPACT_ATOMS: atom_id res chain seq x y z
N MET A 1 19.58 -0.14 -2.80
CA MET A 1 18.89 -1.41 -3.06
C MET A 1 19.77 -2.55 -2.58
N ALA A 2 19.17 -3.57 -1.97
CA ALA A 2 19.84 -4.83 -1.65
C ALA A 2 19.00 -5.99 -2.19
N ALA A 3 19.65 -7.07 -2.60
CA ALA A 3 19.02 -8.29 -3.06
C ALA A 3 19.73 -9.49 -2.44
N GLN A 4 18.95 -10.50 -2.09
CA GLN A 4 19.45 -11.76 -1.53
C GLN A 4 18.75 -12.93 -2.22
N VAL A 5 19.54 -13.88 -2.66
CA VAL A 5 19.06 -15.16 -3.17
C VAL A 5 19.28 -16.21 -2.09
N THR A 6 18.24 -16.98 -1.79
CA THR A 6 18.29 -18.07 -0.81
C THR A 6 17.82 -19.35 -1.48
N GLU A 7 18.66 -20.37 -1.49
CA GLU A 7 18.31 -21.69 -1.97
C GLU A 7 17.82 -22.56 -0.80
N PHE A 8 16.67 -23.21 -0.99
CA PHE A 8 16.14 -24.19 -0.03
C PHE A 8 16.55 -25.59 -0.47
N VAL A 9 17.40 -26.23 0.33
CA VAL A 9 17.86 -27.59 0.07
C VAL A 9 16.98 -28.61 0.79
N GLY A 10 16.53 -29.64 0.06
CA GLY A 10 15.66 -30.73 0.57
C GLY A 10 14.17 -30.50 0.31
N GLY A 11 13.35 -31.55 0.41
CA GLY A 11 11.88 -31.49 0.41
C GLY A 11 11.18 -30.94 -0.83
N GLY A 12 11.85 -30.90 -1.99
CA GLY A 12 11.28 -30.34 -3.24
C GLY A 12 12.07 -29.14 -3.77
N GLY A 13 13.04 -28.62 -3.01
CA GLY A 13 13.90 -27.52 -3.42
C GLY A 13 13.15 -26.20 -3.64
N GLY A 14 13.87 -25.15 -3.94
CA GLY A 14 13.29 -23.85 -4.29
C GLY A 14 14.26 -22.71 -4.08
N VAL A 15 13.93 -21.56 -4.66
CA VAL A 15 14.72 -20.33 -4.53
C VAL A 15 13.82 -19.22 -4.02
N ALA A 16 14.29 -18.46 -3.03
CA ALA A 16 13.67 -17.19 -2.66
C ALA A 16 14.58 -16.03 -3.06
N LEU A 17 13.97 -15.03 -3.70
CA LEU A 17 14.60 -13.75 -3.97
C LEU A 17 14.04 -12.71 -3.02
N GLY A 18 14.87 -12.22 -2.09
CA GLY A 18 14.55 -11.06 -1.25
C GLY A 18 15.08 -9.79 -1.89
N VAL A 19 14.23 -8.75 -1.97
CA VAL A 19 14.61 -7.43 -2.51
C VAL A 19 14.24 -6.37 -1.50
N ALA A 20 15.19 -5.47 -1.18
CA ALA A 20 14.96 -4.30 -0.36
C ALA A 20 15.32 -3.03 -1.12
N VAL A 21 14.38 -2.10 -1.19
CA VAL A 21 14.56 -0.78 -1.83
C VAL A 21 14.19 0.28 -0.82
N HIS A 22 15.01 1.31 -0.67
CA HIS A 22 14.67 2.44 0.17
C HIS A 22 13.57 3.27 -0.49
N HIS A 23 12.51 3.59 0.24
CA HIS A 23 11.32 4.24 -0.33
C HIS A 23 11.57 5.64 -0.90
N THR A 24 12.69 6.30 -0.54
CA THR A 24 13.10 7.55 -1.20
C THR A 24 13.48 7.38 -2.67
N ALA A 25 13.82 6.16 -3.10
CA ALA A 25 14.20 5.89 -4.48
C ALA A 25 13.01 5.87 -5.42
N ALA A 26 11.92 5.20 -5.02
CA ALA A 26 10.74 4.99 -5.85
C ALA A 26 9.50 4.69 -4.99
N ASP A 27 8.33 4.99 -5.52
CA ASP A 27 7.05 4.50 -5.01
C ASP A 27 6.77 3.06 -5.47
N GLY A 28 5.62 2.53 -5.06
CA GLY A 28 5.23 1.15 -5.39
C GLY A 28 5.19 0.89 -6.90
N LEU A 29 4.71 1.83 -7.70
CA LEU A 29 4.67 1.68 -9.16
C LEU A 29 6.08 1.61 -9.75
N GLY A 30 6.97 2.49 -9.32
CA GLY A 30 8.37 2.50 -9.75
C GLY A 30 9.11 1.23 -9.37
N ILE A 31 8.88 0.72 -8.15
CA ILE A 31 9.49 -0.54 -7.68
C ILE A 31 9.01 -1.74 -8.51
N TRP A 32 7.71 -1.87 -8.76
CA TRP A 32 7.19 -3.01 -9.53
C TRP A 32 7.64 -2.96 -10.98
N ARG A 33 7.67 -1.81 -11.62
CA ARG A 33 8.24 -1.66 -12.97
C ARG A 33 9.72 -2.04 -13.03
N PHE A 34 10.49 -1.62 -12.02
CA PHE A 34 11.89 -2.03 -11.92
C PHE A 34 12.01 -3.57 -11.83
N LEU A 35 11.21 -4.23 -10.99
CA LEU A 35 11.25 -5.68 -10.84
C LEU A 35 10.85 -6.41 -12.13
N GLU A 36 9.85 -5.94 -12.85
CA GLU A 36 9.44 -6.49 -14.14
C GLU A 36 10.56 -6.38 -15.18
N MET A 37 11.20 -5.21 -15.27
CA MET A 37 12.30 -5.00 -16.21
C MET A 37 13.53 -5.81 -15.84
N TRP A 38 13.86 -5.89 -14.57
CA TRP A 38 14.98 -6.70 -14.09
C TRP A 38 14.72 -8.19 -14.36
N ALA A 39 13.53 -8.68 -14.11
CA ALA A 39 13.14 -10.05 -14.41
C ALA A 39 13.22 -10.34 -15.92
N ALA A 40 12.72 -9.46 -16.78
CA ALA A 40 12.80 -9.60 -18.22
C ALA A 40 14.27 -9.65 -18.71
N ALA A 41 15.12 -8.78 -18.20
CA ALA A 41 16.55 -8.78 -18.52
C ALA A 41 17.25 -10.06 -18.05
N ALA A 42 16.94 -10.55 -16.84
CA ALA A 42 17.49 -11.80 -16.32
C ALA A 42 17.04 -13.03 -17.12
N ALA A 43 15.82 -13.01 -17.65
CA ALA A 43 15.29 -14.05 -18.53
C ALA A 43 15.81 -13.97 -19.98
N GLY A 44 16.74 -13.07 -20.27
CA GLY A 44 17.34 -12.93 -21.61
C GLY A 44 16.46 -12.21 -22.62
N VAL A 45 15.42 -11.51 -22.19
CA VAL A 45 14.62 -10.66 -23.06
C VAL A 45 15.44 -9.42 -23.43
N GLU A 46 15.70 -9.23 -24.70
CA GLU A 46 16.43 -8.03 -25.16
C GLU A 46 15.68 -6.75 -24.75
N VAL A 47 16.40 -5.80 -24.17
CA VAL A 47 15.85 -4.51 -23.70
C VAL A 47 15.13 -3.76 -24.84
N GLY A 48 15.49 -3.99 -26.10
CA GLY A 48 14.82 -3.43 -27.28
C GLY A 48 13.42 -4.01 -27.56
N ARG A 49 13.00 -5.08 -26.90
CA ARG A 49 11.63 -5.64 -26.95
C ARG A 49 10.71 -5.12 -25.84
N VAL A 50 11.24 -4.32 -24.92
CA VAL A 50 10.41 -3.61 -23.97
C VAL A 50 9.61 -2.54 -24.73
N PRO A 51 8.28 -2.44 -24.58
CA PRO A 51 7.49 -1.46 -25.33
C PRO A 51 8.07 -0.06 -25.21
N ALA A 52 8.10 0.69 -26.30
CA ALA A 52 8.55 2.07 -26.29
C ALA A 52 7.76 2.87 -25.23
N GLY A 53 8.44 3.60 -24.37
CA GLY A 53 7.83 4.32 -23.25
C GLY A 53 7.77 3.54 -21.93
N SER A 54 8.22 2.27 -21.88
CA SER A 54 8.31 1.48 -20.63
C SER A 54 9.62 1.72 -19.87
N ALA A 55 10.63 2.28 -20.51
CA ALA A 55 11.90 2.59 -19.85
C ALA A 55 11.68 3.60 -18.70
N PRO A 56 12.20 3.32 -17.49
CA PRO A 56 11.98 4.19 -16.34
C PRO A 56 12.66 5.55 -16.54
N LEU A 57 11.90 6.60 -16.28
CA LEU A 57 12.40 7.98 -16.28
C LEU A 57 12.79 8.36 -14.85
N HIS A 58 14.06 8.72 -14.66
CA HIS A 58 14.62 9.07 -13.35
C HIS A 58 14.81 10.59 -13.15
N ASP A 59 14.44 11.41 -14.12
CA ASP A 59 14.55 12.85 -14.02
C ASP A 59 13.53 13.41 -13.03
N ARG A 60 13.99 13.79 -11.85
CA ARG A 60 13.16 14.34 -10.76
C ARG A 60 12.44 15.63 -11.14
N ARG A 61 12.92 16.36 -12.15
CA ARG A 61 12.28 17.59 -12.65
C ARG A 61 10.97 17.34 -13.37
N LEU A 62 10.64 16.06 -13.69
CA LEU A 62 9.36 15.68 -14.25
C LEU A 62 8.20 15.76 -13.25
N VAL A 63 8.53 15.81 -11.95
CA VAL A 63 7.55 16.00 -10.86
C VAL A 63 7.97 17.25 -10.10
N TRP A 64 7.43 18.38 -10.51
CA TRP A 64 7.76 19.69 -9.98
C TRP A 64 6.49 20.44 -9.59
N PHE A 65 6.56 21.27 -8.54
CA PHE A 65 5.51 22.20 -8.16
C PHE A 65 6.10 23.46 -7.55
N HIS A 66 5.35 24.55 -7.60
CA HIS A 66 5.79 25.81 -7.05
C HIS A 66 5.97 25.72 -5.53
N GLY A 67 7.17 26.04 -5.04
CA GLY A 67 7.50 26.01 -3.60
C GLY A 67 8.06 24.68 -3.10
N ASP A 68 8.32 23.69 -3.96
CA ASP A 68 8.91 22.41 -3.59
C ASP A 68 10.27 22.52 -2.89
N GLU A 69 11.14 23.42 -3.35
CA GLU A 69 12.43 23.68 -2.72
C GLU A 69 12.29 24.27 -1.30
N GLU A 70 11.33 25.14 -1.08
CA GLU A 70 11.03 25.71 0.23
C GLU A 70 10.57 24.64 1.21
N ILE A 71 9.65 23.78 0.77
CA ILE A 71 9.14 22.66 1.57
C ILE A 71 10.26 21.67 1.90
N ALA A 72 11.11 21.34 0.92
CA ALA A 72 12.26 20.47 1.14
C ALA A 72 13.23 21.09 2.16
N ARG A 73 13.51 22.39 2.09
CA ARG A 73 14.36 23.10 3.04
C ARG A 73 13.77 23.08 4.45
N LEU A 74 12.49 23.39 4.60
CA LEU A 74 11.80 23.35 5.88
C LEU A 74 11.80 21.94 6.50
N PHE A 75 11.63 20.91 5.68
CA PHE A 75 11.72 19.53 6.12
C PHE A 75 13.14 19.17 6.61
N LEU A 76 14.17 19.53 5.84
CA LEU A 76 15.56 19.29 6.21
C LEU A 76 15.96 20.04 7.50
N GLN A 77 15.53 21.28 7.67
CA GLN A 77 15.80 22.06 8.90
C GLN A 77 15.24 21.42 10.16
N GLN A 78 14.19 20.61 10.05
CA GLN A 78 13.58 19.93 11.19
C GLN A 78 14.36 18.69 11.64
N ILE A 79 15.16 18.10 10.77
CA ILE A 79 15.96 16.90 11.02
C ILE A 79 17.46 17.20 11.20
N ASP A 80 17.91 18.39 10.81
CA ASP A 80 19.29 18.86 11.00
C ASP A 80 19.49 19.34 12.47
N PRO A 81 20.62 19.05 13.14
CA PRO A 81 21.80 18.31 12.64
C PRO A 81 21.71 16.78 12.80
N ASN A 82 20.65 16.28 13.43
CA ASN A 82 20.49 14.87 13.74
C ASN A 82 19.72 14.16 12.63
N LEU A 83 20.37 13.95 11.48
CA LEU A 83 19.80 13.11 10.43
C LEU A 83 19.42 11.75 11.01
N PRO A 84 18.20 11.21 10.69
CA PRO A 84 17.78 9.93 11.20
C PRO A 84 18.77 8.85 10.75
N THR A 85 19.41 8.24 11.73
CA THR A 85 20.28 7.09 11.51
C THR A 85 19.44 5.81 11.45
N VAL A 86 19.97 4.77 10.82
CA VAL A 86 19.27 3.47 10.66
C VAL A 86 19.08 2.73 12.00
N THR A 87 19.54 3.27 13.12
CA THR A 87 19.25 2.75 14.45
C THR A 87 17.78 2.97 14.76
N ASP A 88 17.02 1.90 14.62
CA ASP A 88 15.58 1.90 14.75
C ASP A 88 15.17 1.60 16.21
N PRO A 89 14.78 2.62 17.00
CA PRO A 89 14.26 2.40 18.34
C PRO A 89 12.93 1.62 18.36
N ALA A 90 12.30 1.44 17.20
CA ALA A 90 11.06 0.68 17.06
C ALA A 90 11.28 -0.83 16.87
N LEU A 91 12.49 -1.35 16.85
CA LEU A 91 12.75 -2.80 16.68
C LEU A 91 12.02 -3.64 17.72
N ASP A 92 11.95 -3.20 18.97
CA ASP A 92 11.21 -3.91 20.03
C ASP A 92 9.70 -3.87 19.81
N GLY A 93 9.18 -2.79 19.28
CA GLY A 93 7.78 -2.69 18.87
C GLY A 93 7.44 -3.67 17.74
N ARG A 94 8.31 -3.79 16.75
CA ARG A 94 8.14 -4.69 15.60
C ARG A 94 8.08 -6.17 15.99
N ARG A 95 8.80 -6.58 17.04
CA ARG A 95 8.78 -7.96 17.56
C ARG A 95 7.46 -8.35 18.19
N ARG A 96 6.63 -7.37 18.59
CA ARG A 96 5.30 -7.59 19.17
C ARG A 96 4.20 -7.69 18.13
N LEU A 97 4.52 -7.45 16.85
CA LEU A 97 3.57 -7.52 15.76
C LEU A 97 3.47 -8.95 15.23
N SER A 98 2.26 -9.38 14.97
CA SER A 98 1.95 -10.54 14.16
C SER A 98 1.73 -10.10 12.71
N ARG A 99 2.30 -10.86 11.77
CA ARG A 99 2.13 -10.61 10.34
C ARG A 99 1.46 -11.81 9.72
N ARG A 100 0.41 -11.55 8.92
CA ARG A 100 -0.30 -12.58 8.17
C ARG A 100 -0.68 -12.08 6.79
N THR A 101 -0.67 -13.01 5.85
CA THR A 101 -1.13 -12.79 4.49
C THR A 101 -2.46 -13.49 4.28
N PHE A 102 -3.44 -12.75 3.78
CA PHE A 102 -4.79 -13.21 3.44
C PHE A 102 -5.00 -13.10 1.94
N THR A 103 -5.74 -14.03 1.36
CA THR A 103 -6.07 -13.99 -0.07
C THR A 103 -7.58 -13.92 -0.23
N PHE A 104 -8.03 -12.92 -0.97
CA PHE A 104 -9.41 -12.77 -1.40
C PHE A 104 -9.54 -13.27 -2.84
N ALA A 105 -10.35 -14.30 -3.05
CA ALA A 105 -10.70 -14.74 -4.39
C ALA A 105 -11.46 -13.63 -5.14
N ALA A 106 -11.40 -13.61 -6.47
CA ALA A 106 -12.08 -12.62 -7.28
C ALA A 106 -13.58 -12.50 -6.95
N SER A 107 -14.26 -13.64 -6.71
CA SER A 107 -15.67 -13.65 -6.31
C SER A 107 -15.91 -13.00 -4.95
N ALA A 108 -15.04 -13.21 -3.96
CA ALA A 108 -15.12 -12.58 -2.64
C ALA A 108 -14.93 -11.05 -2.74
N VAL A 109 -13.95 -10.59 -3.56
CA VAL A 109 -13.77 -9.17 -3.86
C VAL A 109 -15.04 -8.56 -4.47
N GLN A 110 -15.68 -9.25 -5.42
CA GLN A 110 -16.90 -8.74 -6.03
C GLN A 110 -18.07 -8.69 -5.05
N ARG A 111 -18.27 -9.73 -4.23
CA ARG A 111 -19.30 -9.71 -3.17
C ARG A 111 -19.09 -8.56 -2.19
N LEU A 112 -17.85 -8.37 -1.72
CA LEU A 112 -17.49 -7.24 -0.85
C LEU A 112 -17.86 -5.89 -1.48
N LYS A 113 -17.49 -5.68 -2.75
CA LYS A 113 -17.82 -4.44 -3.48
C LYS A 113 -19.31 -4.21 -3.59
N GLN A 114 -20.10 -5.25 -3.91
CA GLN A 114 -21.55 -5.17 -4.02
C GLN A 114 -22.20 -4.85 -2.67
N ARG A 115 -21.79 -5.56 -1.61
CA ARG A 115 -22.28 -5.35 -0.24
C ARG A 115 -22.02 -3.91 0.23
N LEU A 116 -20.80 -3.41 0.03
CA LEU A 116 -20.44 -2.04 0.40
C LEU A 116 -21.18 -0.99 -0.44
N ALA A 117 -21.35 -1.23 -1.74
CA ALA A 117 -22.12 -0.33 -2.61
C ALA A 117 -23.57 -0.23 -2.16
N SER A 118 -24.20 -1.36 -1.83
CA SER A 118 -25.58 -1.40 -1.32
C SER A 118 -25.70 -0.70 0.05
N ALA A 119 -24.79 -1.00 0.98
CA ALA A 119 -24.80 -0.39 2.31
C ALA A 119 -24.59 1.13 2.27
N ALA A 120 -23.73 1.61 1.37
CA ALA A 120 -23.47 3.04 1.18
C ALA A 120 -24.49 3.73 0.25
N ASN A 121 -25.47 3.00 -0.28
CA ASN A 121 -26.46 3.48 -1.24
C ASN A 121 -25.85 4.22 -2.44
N ILE A 122 -24.79 3.65 -3.01
CA ILE A 122 -24.10 4.23 -4.18
C ILE A 122 -24.41 3.42 -5.44
N GLY A 123 -24.78 4.11 -6.52
CA GLY A 123 -25.19 3.51 -7.80
C GLY A 123 -24.04 2.87 -8.60
N THR A 124 -22.77 3.02 -8.16
CA THR A 124 -21.58 2.50 -8.86
C THR A 124 -20.75 1.63 -7.95
N ALA A 125 -20.23 0.53 -8.49
CA ALA A 125 -19.32 -0.32 -7.72
C ALA A 125 -18.05 0.43 -7.32
N PRO A 126 -17.60 0.34 -6.04
CA PRO A 126 -16.35 0.95 -5.61
C PRO A 126 -15.15 0.28 -6.28
N SER A 127 -14.00 0.99 -6.31
CA SER A 127 -12.74 0.35 -6.70
C SER A 127 -12.37 -0.77 -5.73
N THR A 128 -11.61 -1.74 -6.21
CA THR A 128 -11.14 -2.86 -5.36
C THR A 128 -10.31 -2.34 -4.18
N PHE A 129 -9.47 -1.33 -4.40
CA PHE A 129 -8.70 -0.68 -3.34
C PHE A 129 -9.63 -0.06 -2.28
N ALA A 130 -10.58 0.78 -2.69
CA ALA A 130 -11.48 1.45 -1.74
C ALA A 130 -12.32 0.46 -0.92
N ALA A 131 -12.77 -0.62 -1.54
CA ALA A 131 -13.54 -1.65 -0.84
C ALA A 131 -12.69 -2.40 0.21
N LEU A 132 -11.49 -2.84 -0.16
CA LEU A 132 -10.59 -3.56 0.76
C LEU A 132 -9.97 -2.63 1.81
N ALA A 133 -9.70 -1.37 1.46
CA ALA A 133 -9.23 -0.36 2.41
C ALA A 133 -10.28 -0.08 3.50
N ALA A 134 -11.54 0.15 3.11
CA ALA A 134 -12.63 0.35 4.05
C ALA A 134 -12.85 -0.89 4.93
N HIS A 135 -12.83 -2.08 4.33
CA HIS A 135 -12.98 -3.34 5.05
C HIS A 135 -11.84 -3.59 6.03
N GLY A 136 -10.58 -3.35 5.63
CA GLY A 136 -9.41 -3.47 6.49
C GLY A 136 -9.45 -2.49 7.67
N TRP A 137 -9.83 -1.24 7.42
CA TRP A 137 -9.95 -0.21 8.44
C TRP A 137 -10.99 -0.58 9.50
N VAL A 138 -12.20 -0.96 9.09
CA VAL A 138 -13.26 -1.44 10.00
C VAL A 138 -12.80 -2.68 10.78
N SER A 139 -12.12 -3.63 10.12
CA SER A 139 -11.65 -4.86 10.77
C SER A 139 -10.61 -4.58 11.84
N ILE A 140 -9.68 -3.65 11.59
CA ILE A 140 -8.69 -3.20 12.58
C ILE A 140 -9.39 -2.50 13.74
N ALA A 141 -10.34 -1.62 13.47
CA ALA A 141 -11.06 -0.88 14.51
C ALA A 141 -11.82 -1.83 15.46
N ARG A 142 -12.52 -2.80 14.91
CA ARG A 142 -13.23 -3.83 15.69
C ARG A 142 -12.30 -4.71 16.50
N ALA A 143 -11.19 -5.16 15.90
CA ALA A 143 -10.19 -5.99 16.58
C ALA A 143 -9.41 -5.22 17.65
N SER A 144 -9.33 -3.89 17.54
CA SER A 144 -8.59 -3.03 18.46
C SER A 144 -9.43 -2.49 19.62
N GLY A 145 -10.75 -2.75 19.62
CA GLY A 145 -11.64 -2.32 20.70
C GLY A 145 -11.93 -0.81 20.68
N PHE A 146 -11.89 -0.16 19.50
CA PHE A 146 -12.23 1.27 19.39
C PHE A 146 -13.73 1.55 19.49
N ALA A 147 -14.56 0.53 19.69
CA ALA A 147 -16.01 0.67 19.73
C ALA A 147 -16.52 1.58 20.88
N ASP A 148 -15.79 1.66 21.97
CA ASP A 148 -16.17 2.42 23.16
C ASP A 148 -15.56 3.84 23.19
N ASP A 149 -14.85 4.24 22.11
CA ASP A 149 -14.16 5.52 22.05
C ASP A 149 -14.62 6.32 20.81
N ASP A 150 -15.10 7.54 21.05
CA ASP A 150 -15.45 8.48 19.98
C ASP A 150 -14.23 9.24 19.42
N ALA A 151 -13.04 8.98 19.95
CA ALA A 151 -11.82 9.55 19.41
C ALA A 151 -11.67 9.23 17.92
N PRO A 152 -11.14 10.17 17.12
CA PRO A 152 -10.97 9.95 15.70
C PRO A 152 -9.92 8.87 15.42
N VAL A 153 -10.31 7.87 14.66
CA VAL A 153 -9.44 6.82 14.13
C VAL A 153 -9.07 7.20 12.71
N PHE A 154 -7.79 7.45 12.47
CA PHE A 154 -7.31 7.86 11.16
C PHE A 154 -6.84 6.66 10.36
N ALA A 155 -7.28 6.60 9.09
CA ALA A 155 -6.70 5.75 8.06
C ALA A 155 -5.91 6.60 7.07
N ALA A 156 -4.65 6.23 6.84
CA ALA A 156 -3.77 6.88 5.88
C ALA A 156 -3.41 5.94 4.75
N PHE A 157 -3.37 6.45 3.53
CA PHE A 157 -2.93 5.71 2.36
C PHE A 157 -2.37 6.65 1.30
N LEU A 158 -1.65 6.10 0.34
CA LEU A 158 -1.04 6.85 -0.74
C LEU A 158 -1.79 6.60 -2.05
N ALA A 159 -2.08 7.67 -2.78
CA ALA A 159 -2.65 7.62 -4.12
C ALA A 159 -1.61 8.07 -5.15
N ASP A 160 -1.51 7.35 -6.26
CA ASP A 160 -0.72 7.82 -7.41
C ASP A 160 -1.32 9.12 -7.94
N CYS A 161 -0.50 10.15 -8.02
CA CYS A 161 -0.93 11.46 -8.47
C CYS A 161 -0.35 11.89 -9.83
N ARG A 162 0.37 11.01 -10.55
CA ARG A 162 1.00 11.35 -11.83
C ARG A 162 0.04 12.02 -12.81
N ALA A 163 -1.14 11.44 -13.01
CA ALA A 163 -2.14 11.95 -13.92
C ALA A 163 -2.82 13.25 -13.47
N TYR A 164 -2.66 13.61 -12.21
CA TYR A 164 -3.31 14.78 -11.57
C TYR A 164 -2.35 15.93 -11.28
N MET A 165 -1.06 15.74 -11.58
CA MET A 165 -0.08 16.83 -11.54
C MET A 165 -0.32 17.84 -12.68
N SER A 166 0.20 19.05 -12.55
CA SER A 166 0.12 20.10 -13.58
C SER A 166 1.52 20.63 -13.90
N PRO A 167 2.11 20.25 -15.06
CA PRO A 167 1.63 19.27 -16.05
C PRO A 167 1.62 17.82 -15.52
N PRO A 168 0.85 16.91 -16.13
CA PRO A 168 0.86 15.51 -15.74
C PRO A 168 2.25 14.89 -15.83
N ALA A 169 2.63 14.13 -14.80
CA ALA A 169 3.88 13.39 -14.83
C ALA A 169 3.74 12.15 -15.74
N PRO A 170 4.79 11.81 -16.51
CA PRO A 170 4.76 10.61 -17.34
C PRO A 170 4.55 9.35 -16.51
N ASP A 171 3.78 8.40 -17.03
CA ASP A 171 3.59 7.09 -16.38
C ASP A 171 4.92 6.36 -16.16
N ALA A 172 5.89 6.55 -17.04
CA ALA A 172 7.22 5.98 -16.92
C ALA A 172 8.09 6.61 -15.83
N TYR A 173 7.65 7.69 -15.17
CA TYR A 173 8.41 8.29 -14.07
C TYR A 173 8.57 7.29 -12.91
N ALA A 174 9.83 6.96 -12.58
CA ALA A 174 10.17 5.90 -11.64
C ALA A 174 10.36 6.40 -10.19
N GLY A 175 10.34 7.72 -9.95
CA GLY A 175 10.44 8.30 -8.62
C GLY A 175 9.11 8.27 -7.86
N ASN A 176 9.11 8.83 -6.65
CA ASN A 176 7.87 9.02 -5.89
C ASN A 176 6.98 10.09 -6.54
N CYS A 177 5.74 9.74 -6.82
CA CYS A 177 4.70 10.67 -7.26
C CYS A 177 3.37 10.23 -6.64
N VAL A 178 3.26 10.38 -5.33
CA VAL A 178 2.13 9.93 -4.53
C VAL A 178 1.63 11.04 -3.63
N ALA A 179 0.31 11.14 -3.48
CA ALA A 179 -0.36 12.04 -2.55
C ALA A 179 -0.81 11.28 -1.31
N LEU A 180 -0.67 11.89 -0.14
CA LEU A 180 -1.20 11.35 1.10
C LEU A 180 -2.72 11.57 1.16
N CYS A 181 -3.45 10.48 1.28
CA CYS A 181 -4.87 10.47 1.57
C CYS A 181 -5.09 10.15 3.04
N MET A 182 -5.99 10.88 3.68
CA MET A 182 -6.39 10.65 5.07
C MET A 182 -7.89 10.63 5.19
N ALA A 183 -8.41 9.54 5.77
CA ALA A 183 -9.80 9.42 6.18
C ALA A 183 -9.87 9.33 7.71
N SER A 184 -10.95 9.86 8.30
CA SER A 184 -11.17 9.86 9.75
C SER A 184 -12.62 9.60 10.07
N LEU A 185 -12.87 8.73 11.06
CA LEU A 185 -14.19 8.45 11.63
C LEU A 185 -14.03 8.24 13.14
N GLY A 186 -15.08 8.48 13.92
CA GLY A 186 -15.09 8.11 15.32
C GLY A 186 -14.96 6.59 15.51
N GLY A 187 -14.33 6.15 16.59
CA GLY A 187 -14.11 4.73 16.84
C GLY A 187 -15.40 3.94 16.94
N SER A 188 -16.38 4.44 17.70
CA SER A 188 -17.72 3.84 17.84
C SER A 188 -18.48 3.79 16.51
N GLU A 189 -18.39 4.86 15.71
CA GLU A 189 -18.99 4.94 14.38
C GLU A 189 -18.39 3.90 13.42
N LEU A 190 -17.06 3.78 13.42
CA LEU A 190 -16.33 2.87 12.55
C LEU A 190 -16.60 1.40 12.90
N ALA A 191 -16.67 1.07 14.20
CA ALA A 191 -16.95 -0.28 14.68
C ALA A 191 -18.43 -0.68 14.56
N GLY A 192 -19.32 0.29 14.46
CA GLY A 192 -20.77 0.10 14.40
C GLY A 192 -21.27 -0.59 13.13
N PRO A 193 -22.60 -0.83 13.05
CA PRO A 193 -23.21 -1.54 11.91
C PRO A 193 -23.02 -0.80 10.58
N ASP A 194 -23.09 0.53 10.58
CA ASP A 194 -22.93 1.38 9.38
C ASP A 194 -21.46 1.69 9.07
N GLY A 195 -20.54 1.28 9.95
CA GLY A 195 -19.09 1.53 9.81
C GLY A 195 -18.52 1.17 8.43
N PRO A 196 -18.85 0.01 7.84
CA PRO A 196 -18.38 -0.35 6.51
C PRO A 196 -18.78 0.63 5.40
N ALA A 197 -20.03 1.11 5.43
CA ALA A 197 -20.54 2.09 4.46
C ALA A 197 -19.85 3.46 4.64
N ARG A 198 -19.75 3.92 5.88
CA ARG A 198 -19.11 5.19 6.22
C ARG A 198 -17.63 5.18 5.91
N ALA A 199 -16.91 4.09 6.24
CA ALA A 199 -15.50 3.92 5.90
C ALA A 199 -15.27 3.97 4.38
N LEU A 200 -16.14 3.31 3.58
CA LEU A 200 -16.05 3.37 2.13
C LEU A 200 -16.22 4.80 1.60
N LEU A 201 -17.21 5.54 2.12
CA LEU A 201 -17.45 6.92 1.68
C LEU A 201 -16.28 7.83 2.05
N ALA A 202 -15.76 7.72 3.27
CA ALA A 202 -14.60 8.50 3.73
C ALA A 202 -13.33 8.22 2.90
N VAL A 203 -13.06 6.95 2.58
CA VAL A 203 -11.94 6.57 1.71
C VAL A 203 -12.11 7.15 0.30
N ARG A 204 -13.31 7.07 -0.27
CA ARG A 204 -13.59 7.62 -1.62
C ARG A 204 -13.45 9.13 -1.67
N GLU A 205 -13.93 9.83 -0.66
CA GLU A 205 -13.82 11.29 -0.55
C GLU A 205 -12.34 11.70 -0.46
N SER A 206 -11.58 11.06 0.39
CA SER A 206 -10.13 11.32 0.53
C SER A 206 -9.36 11.11 -0.78
N VAL A 207 -9.70 10.06 -1.55
CA VAL A 207 -9.14 9.85 -2.90
C VAL A 207 -9.55 10.96 -3.86
N ALA A 208 -10.82 11.38 -3.82
CA ALA A 208 -11.32 12.45 -4.70
C ALA A 208 -10.65 13.79 -4.38
N GLU A 209 -10.40 14.08 -3.11
CA GLU A 209 -9.66 15.28 -2.69
C GLU A 209 -8.20 15.25 -3.18
N ALA A 210 -7.49 14.14 -2.99
CA ALA A 210 -6.12 13.99 -3.46
C ALA A 210 -5.99 14.11 -4.98
N LYS A 211 -7.00 13.71 -5.74
CA LYS A 211 -7.05 13.89 -7.20
C LYS A 211 -7.26 15.34 -7.61
N ARG A 212 -8.03 16.12 -6.83
CA ARG A 212 -8.27 17.53 -7.10
C ARG A 212 -7.07 18.41 -6.78
N ASP A 213 -6.37 18.09 -5.70
CA ASP A 213 -5.20 18.82 -5.23
C ASP A 213 -4.20 17.86 -4.56
N PRO A 214 -3.30 17.24 -5.34
CA PRO A 214 -2.35 16.24 -4.83
C PRO A 214 -1.39 16.76 -3.76
N LEU A 215 -1.19 18.08 -3.68
CA LEU A 215 -0.18 18.70 -2.84
C LEU A 215 -0.77 19.42 -1.61
N ARG A 216 -2.10 19.39 -1.47
CA ARG A 216 -2.85 20.16 -0.49
C ARG A 216 -2.38 19.98 0.96
N ASP A 217 -2.00 18.79 1.33
CA ASP A 217 -1.83 18.42 2.74
C ASP A 217 -0.41 17.96 3.10
N LEU A 218 0.60 18.55 2.47
CA LEU A 218 2.01 18.20 2.76
C LEU A 218 2.37 18.31 4.25
N ALA A 219 1.73 19.20 5.00
CA ALA A 219 1.91 19.34 6.46
C ALA A 219 1.37 18.13 7.25
N ARG A 220 0.40 17.38 6.73
CA ARG A 220 -0.21 16.23 7.40
C ARG A 220 0.67 14.98 7.42
N TRP A 221 1.75 14.92 6.67
CA TRP A 221 2.72 13.82 6.68
C TRP A 221 3.34 13.54 8.07
N ARG A 222 3.10 14.42 9.03
CA ARG A 222 3.60 14.31 10.42
C ARG A 222 2.55 13.72 11.38
N THR A 223 1.35 13.44 10.95
CA THR A 223 0.26 12.92 11.81
C THR A 223 0.50 11.44 12.11
N LYS A 224 0.25 11.04 13.35
CA LYS A 224 0.23 9.62 13.73
C LYS A 224 -1.05 8.98 13.22
N PHE A 225 -0.92 7.85 12.55
CA PHE A 225 -2.04 7.10 12.00
C PHE A 225 -2.31 5.85 12.83
N ALA A 226 -3.59 5.52 13.00
CA ALA A 226 -4.01 4.27 13.64
C ALA A 226 -4.00 3.10 12.64
N VAL A 227 -4.23 3.41 11.35
CA VAL A 227 -4.27 2.42 10.27
C VAL A 227 -3.50 2.96 9.07
N ILE A 228 -2.64 2.15 8.50
CA ILE A 228 -1.91 2.43 7.27
C ILE A 228 -2.34 1.43 6.21
N LEU A 229 -2.82 1.95 5.09
CA LEU A 229 -3.24 1.16 3.94
C LEU A 229 -2.29 1.46 2.78
N ALA A 230 -1.62 0.47 2.27
CA ALA A 230 -0.60 0.64 1.25
C ALA A 230 -0.76 -0.35 0.10
N GLY A 231 0.05 -0.20 -0.94
CA GLY A 231 0.05 -1.07 -2.10
C GLY A 231 -1.10 -0.81 -3.06
N SER A 232 -1.27 -1.71 -4.00
CA SER A 232 -2.34 -1.66 -5.00
C SER A 232 -2.74 -3.07 -5.42
N PRO A 233 -4.03 -3.36 -5.55
CA PRO A 233 -4.52 -4.62 -6.12
C PRO A 233 -4.04 -4.88 -7.56
N TRP A 234 -3.45 -3.88 -8.21
CA TRP A 234 -2.92 -3.97 -9.57
C TRP A 234 -1.42 -4.25 -9.63
N PHE A 235 -0.70 -4.21 -8.51
CA PHE A 235 0.73 -4.52 -8.50
C PHE A 235 0.96 -5.99 -8.84
N PRO A 236 1.71 -6.30 -9.94
CA PRO A 236 1.76 -7.63 -10.54
C PRO A 236 2.72 -8.57 -9.80
N SER A 237 2.53 -8.75 -8.51
CA SER A 237 3.46 -9.46 -7.63
C SER A 237 3.76 -10.90 -8.07
N TYR A 238 2.76 -11.59 -8.61
CA TYR A 238 2.89 -12.95 -9.14
C TYR A 238 3.19 -12.99 -10.63
N GLY A 239 3.34 -11.84 -11.29
CA GLY A 239 3.69 -11.73 -12.72
C GLY A 239 5.18 -11.66 -13.00
N VAL A 240 6.00 -11.39 -11.98
CA VAL A 240 7.44 -11.20 -12.12
C VAL A 240 8.13 -12.56 -12.21
N ASP A 241 8.70 -12.88 -13.40
CA ASP A 241 9.37 -14.14 -13.70
C ASP A 241 10.81 -13.89 -14.16
N PHE A 242 11.78 -14.35 -13.39
CA PHE A 242 13.22 -14.21 -13.66
C PHE A 242 13.77 -15.29 -14.61
N GLY A 243 12.92 -16.07 -15.29
CA GLY A 243 13.31 -17.12 -16.21
C GLY A 243 13.29 -18.52 -15.61
N PHE A 244 12.90 -18.65 -14.34
CA PHE A 244 12.76 -19.95 -13.65
C PHE A 244 11.32 -20.19 -13.15
N GLY A 245 10.35 -19.45 -13.68
CA GLY A 245 8.93 -19.58 -13.41
C GLY A 245 8.39 -18.47 -12.51
N ARG A 246 7.05 -18.35 -12.49
CA ARG A 246 6.35 -17.36 -11.67
C ARG A 246 6.47 -17.70 -10.18
N PRO A 247 6.47 -16.70 -9.29
CA PRO A 247 6.52 -16.92 -7.86
C PRO A 247 5.40 -17.86 -7.38
N ALA A 248 5.76 -18.85 -6.58
CA ALA A 248 4.79 -19.68 -5.87
C ALA A 248 4.18 -18.90 -4.70
N ARG A 249 4.96 -18.01 -4.09
CA ARG A 249 4.57 -17.18 -2.94
C ARG A 249 5.27 -15.83 -2.98
N VAL A 250 4.56 -14.78 -2.60
CA VAL A 250 5.10 -13.43 -2.44
C VAL A 250 4.78 -12.95 -1.03
N GLU A 251 5.79 -12.45 -0.32
CA GLU A 251 5.63 -11.90 1.02
C GLU A 251 6.20 -10.49 1.11
N LEU A 252 5.43 -9.59 1.71
CA LEU A 252 5.84 -8.22 1.98
C LEU A 252 6.44 -8.16 3.39
N ALA A 253 7.77 -8.18 3.47
CA ALA A 253 8.50 -8.34 4.73
C ALA A 253 8.61 -7.05 5.57
N SER A 254 8.56 -5.87 4.93
CA SER A 254 8.79 -4.58 5.58
C SER A 254 7.56 -3.96 6.21
N MET A 255 6.66 -4.75 6.77
CA MET A 255 5.47 -4.28 7.47
C MET A 255 5.79 -4.06 8.95
N ASN A 256 5.86 -2.81 9.36
CA ASN A 256 6.47 -2.43 10.64
C ASN A 256 5.53 -1.63 11.56
N HIS A 257 4.30 -1.37 11.12
CA HIS A 257 3.32 -0.60 11.88
C HIS A 257 2.21 -1.50 12.42
N ASP A 258 1.74 -1.20 13.63
CA ASP A 258 0.51 -1.79 14.16
C ASP A 258 -0.69 -1.19 13.40
N GLY A 259 -1.49 -2.05 12.77
CA GLY A 259 -2.58 -1.60 11.92
C GLY A 259 -2.18 -1.31 10.46
N GLU A 260 -1.17 -2.00 9.93
CA GLU A 260 -0.77 -1.88 8.53
C GLU A 260 -1.40 -2.97 7.66
N VAL A 261 -1.99 -2.57 6.53
CA VAL A 261 -2.53 -3.47 5.49
C VAL A 261 -1.94 -3.10 4.15
N VAL A 262 -1.28 -4.04 3.49
CA VAL A 262 -0.69 -3.83 2.16
C VAL A 262 -1.34 -4.76 1.14
N LEU A 263 -1.84 -4.18 0.06
CA LEU A 263 -2.54 -4.87 -1.00
C LEU A 263 -1.64 -5.08 -2.23
N VAL A 264 -1.69 -6.25 -2.81
CA VAL A 264 -1.10 -6.57 -4.12
C VAL A 264 -2.03 -7.49 -4.89
N ALA A 265 -1.85 -7.63 -6.21
CA ALA A 265 -2.57 -8.63 -6.97
C ALA A 265 -2.29 -10.03 -6.39
N GLY A 266 -3.31 -10.86 -6.32
CA GLY A 266 -3.15 -12.25 -5.93
C GLY A 266 -2.65 -13.11 -7.09
N ARG A 267 -2.41 -14.40 -6.82
CA ARG A 267 -1.91 -15.35 -7.80
C ARG A 267 -2.92 -15.63 -8.91
N GLU A 268 -4.18 -15.76 -8.54
CA GLU A 268 -5.28 -16.00 -9.48
C GLU A 268 -5.81 -14.67 -10.03
N ALA A 269 -6.23 -14.67 -11.29
CA ALA A 269 -6.76 -13.48 -11.94
C ALA A 269 -7.92 -12.84 -11.14
N GLY A 270 -7.82 -11.55 -10.86
CA GLY A 270 -8.81 -10.79 -10.09
C GLY A 270 -8.82 -11.06 -8.58
N SER A 271 -7.99 -12.00 -8.09
CA SER A 271 -7.77 -12.16 -6.65
C SER A 271 -6.85 -11.07 -6.10
N VAL A 272 -6.95 -10.83 -4.78
CA VAL A 272 -6.10 -9.85 -4.09
C VAL A 272 -5.46 -10.50 -2.88
N GLN A 273 -4.18 -10.27 -2.71
CA GLN A 273 -3.45 -10.60 -1.50
C GLN A 273 -3.39 -9.37 -0.60
N ALA A 274 -3.76 -9.54 0.66
CA ALA A 274 -3.65 -8.55 1.73
C ALA A 274 -2.68 -9.05 2.79
N SER A 275 -1.54 -8.39 2.90
CA SER A 275 -0.59 -8.62 4.00
C SER A 275 -0.91 -7.67 5.14
N VAL A 276 -1.02 -8.19 6.36
CA VAL A 276 -1.47 -7.43 7.53
C VAL A 276 -0.46 -7.56 8.66
N SER A 277 -0.14 -6.43 9.28
CA SER A 277 0.66 -6.33 10.49
C SER A 277 -0.15 -5.67 11.60
N ILE A 278 -0.34 -6.38 12.70
CA ILE A 278 -1.10 -5.90 13.86
C ILE A 278 -0.54 -6.53 15.13
N ALA A 279 -0.78 -5.90 16.29
CA ALA A 279 -0.39 -6.45 17.58
C ALA A 279 -0.82 -7.93 17.71
N ALA A 280 0.09 -8.78 18.17
CA ALA A 280 -0.08 -10.24 18.14
C ALA A 280 -1.38 -10.70 18.83
N GLY A 281 -1.75 -10.07 19.94
CA GLY A 281 -2.99 -10.39 20.68
C GLY A 281 -4.28 -10.05 19.93
N LYS A 282 -4.23 -9.21 18.89
CA LYS A 282 -5.40 -8.79 18.11
C LYS A 282 -5.58 -9.57 16.80
N MET A 283 -4.56 -10.30 16.34
CA MET A 283 -4.56 -10.95 15.03
C MET A 283 -5.71 -11.94 14.84
N GLN A 284 -6.10 -12.68 15.90
CA GLN A 284 -7.21 -13.64 15.77
C GLN A 284 -8.54 -12.91 15.60
N ALA A 285 -8.84 -11.93 16.44
CA ALA A 285 -10.05 -11.11 16.33
C ALA A 285 -10.12 -10.38 14.99
N PHE A 286 -8.98 -9.85 14.52
CA PHE A 286 -8.89 -9.25 13.20
C PHE A 286 -9.26 -10.25 12.10
N ARG A 287 -8.65 -11.44 12.11
CA ARG A 287 -8.92 -12.48 11.12
C ARG A 287 -10.40 -12.85 11.06
N ASP A 288 -11.04 -13.01 12.23
CA ASP A 288 -12.43 -13.44 12.32
C ASP A 288 -13.38 -12.41 11.69
N VAL A 289 -13.06 -11.11 11.80
CA VAL A 289 -13.81 -10.03 11.13
C VAL A 289 -13.43 -9.89 9.66
N PHE A 290 -12.12 -9.90 9.35
CA PHE A 290 -11.59 -9.61 8.02
C PHE A 290 -11.92 -10.71 7.00
N MET A 291 -12.03 -11.95 7.44
CA MET A 291 -12.37 -13.10 6.60
C MET A 291 -13.83 -13.53 6.72
N ALA A 292 -14.63 -12.85 7.57
CA ALA A 292 -16.07 -13.06 7.60
C ALA A 292 -16.70 -12.49 6.32
N GLU A 293 -17.27 -13.35 5.51
CA GLU A 293 -18.00 -12.99 4.28
C GLU A 293 -19.49 -12.69 4.52
#